data_3600bb8315bf011f8862e23bb253ef05
#
_entry.id   3600bb8315bf011f8862e23bb253ef05
#
_cell.length_a   1.000
_cell.length_b   1.000
_cell.length_c   1.000
_cell.angle_alpha   90.00
_cell.angle_beta   90.00
_cell.angle_gamma   90.00
#
_symmetry.space_group_name_H-M   'P 1'
#
loop_
_entity.id
_entity.type
_entity.pdbx_description
1 polymer ?
#
loop_
_entity_poly.entity_id
_entity_poly.type
_entity_poly.pdbx_seq_one_letter_code
_entity_poly.pdbx_strand_id
1 'polypeptide(L)'
;MNQDSQTLLRVTGDQHLAEEWELVLLAQGLSPSLRRSPDGVLLSVREDEVERALASLAAYEQENPRKVAERVEPMETGSMLAGSAVALMLLLFFFVTDQWLPALPWFDRGSADAQRILQGELWRTVTALTLHADVAHALSNAVAAFLFFSAVASMVGVGLAGVLVLLAGTGGNIANAFLHGSPHVAVGASTAVFGAVGMLGSLGMARRRRRALSRWRAWLPLAAALALLGMLGSSGERVDIWAHLCGLLVGTVLGMLIAWVMPRTPAALPIQWTCGTAASAVLIYCWILAFR
;
A
#
# COMPACT_ATOMS: atom_id res chain seq x y z
N MET A 1 20.22 -62.11 2.25
CA MET A 1 20.55 -60.68 2.56
C MET A 1 19.31 -59.90 2.18
N ASN A 2 18.45 -59.56 3.18
CA ASN A 2 17.28 -58.74 2.98
C ASN A 2 17.75 -57.31 2.62
N GLN A 3 17.45 -56.84 1.42
CA GLN A 3 17.48 -55.44 1.12
C GLN A 3 16.45 -54.79 2.07
N ASP A 4 16.90 -53.90 2.97
CA ASP A 4 16.01 -53.13 3.84
C ASP A 4 15.00 -52.43 2.93
N SER A 5 13.75 -52.86 2.99
CA SER A 5 12.66 -52.24 2.20
C SER A 5 12.46 -50.82 2.70
N GLN A 6 12.88 -49.84 1.86
CA GLN A 6 12.70 -48.45 2.15
C GLN A 6 11.30 -48.01 1.70
N THR A 7 10.55 -47.46 2.64
CA THR A 7 9.20 -46.93 2.40
C THR A 7 9.27 -45.40 2.18
N LEU A 8 8.67 -44.93 1.11
CA LEU A 8 8.55 -43.51 0.81
C LEU A 8 7.63 -42.83 1.82
N LEU A 9 8.13 -41.83 2.53
CA LEU A 9 7.35 -41.01 3.48
C LEU A 9 6.78 -39.74 2.85
N ARG A 10 7.63 -38.99 2.15
CA ARG A 10 7.26 -37.69 1.60
C ARG A 10 8.02 -37.39 0.31
N VAL A 11 7.40 -36.50 -0.53
CA VAL A 11 8.00 -35.93 -1.73
C VAL A 11 7.90 -34.41 -1.64
N THR A 12 8.97 -33.69 -1.95
CA THR A 12 8.96 -32.24 -2.00
C THR A 12 9.86 -31.71 -3.11
N GLY A 13 9.45 -30.62 -3.76
CA GLY A 13 10.30 -29.87 -4.68
C GLY A 13 11.33 -28.96 -4.00
N ASP A 14 11.23 -28.81 -2.68
CA ASP A 14 12.11 -27.95 -1.88
C ASP A 14 13.19 -28.80 -1.21
N GLN A 15 14.44 -28.66 -1.71
CA GLN A 15 15.57 -29.42 -1.21
C GLN A 15 15.88 -29.10 0.26
N HIS A 16 15.80 -27.82 0.68
CA HIS A 16 16.02 -27.42 2.06
C HIS A 16 15.05 -28.08 3.03
N LEU A 17 13.80 -28.19 2.62
CA LEU A 17 12.81 -28.87 3.43
C LEU A 17 13.09 -30.38 3.57
N ALA A 18 13.50 -31.03 2.49
CA ALA A 18 13.86 -32.44 2.55
C ALA A 18 15.03 -32.66 3.52
N GLU A 19 16.05 -31.80 3.46
CA GLU A 19 17.20 -31.82 4.38
C GLU A 19 16.79 -31.54 5.83
N GLU A 20 15.84 -30.64 6.04
CA GLU A 20 15.27 -30.32 7.37
C GLU A 20 14.55 -31.54 7.96
N TRP A 21 13.71 -32.20 7.19
CA TRP A 21 13.06 -33.43 7.59
C TRP A 21 14.04 -34.58 7.87
N GLU A 22 15.08 -34.73 7.04
CA GLU A 22 16.15 -35.70 7.26
C GLU A 22 16.84 -35.48 8.61
N LEU A 23 17.24 -34.22 8.90
CA LEU A 23 17.87 -33.86 10.16
C LEU A 23 16.98 -34.17 11.38
N VAL A 24 15.67 -33.89 11.28
CA VAL A 24 14.70 -34.20 12.35
C VAL A 24 14.66 -35.72 12.62
N LEU A 25 14.60 -36.50 11.55
CA LEU A 25 14.57 -37.94 11.69
C LEU A 25 15.89 -38.56 12.23
N LEU A 26 17.02 -38.03 11.76
CA LEU A 26 18.35 -38.39 12.28
C LEU A 26 18.48 -38.05 13.78
N ALA A 27 17.99 -36.91 14.22
CA ALA A 27 18.00 -36.49 15.62
C ALA A 27 17.14 -37.41 16.51
N GLN A 28 16.15 -38.10 15.93
CA GLN A 28 15.32 -39.11 16.62
C GLN A 28 15.90 -40.52 16.52
N GLY A 29 17.11 -40.68 15.98
CA GLY A 29 17.78 -41.97 15.84
C GLY A 29 17.17 -42.87 14.77
N LEU A 30 16.50 -42.28 13.78
CA LEU A 30 15.96 -42.98 12.61
C LEU A 30 16.96 -42.96 11.46
N SER A 31 16.73 -43.81 10.44
CA SER A 31 17.63 -43.97 9.30
C SER A 31 17.00 -43.43 8.01
N PRO A 32 16.82 -42.10 7.86
CA PRO A 32 16.25 -41.53 6.64
C PRO A 32 17.19 -41.65 5.45
N SER A 33 16.63 -41.64 4.26
CA SER A 33 17.34 -41.60 2.98
C SER A 33 16.70 -40.60 2.07
N LEU A 34 17.50 -39.67 1.52
CA LEU A 34 17.07 -38.72 0.50
C LEU A 34 17.50 -39.20 -0.88
N ARG A 35 16.57 -39.17 -1.84
CA ARG A 35 16.85 -39.46 -3.25
C ARG A 35 16.25 -38.39 -4.15
N ARG A 36 17.01 -37.90 -5.11
CA ARG A 36 16.49 -37.00 -6.14
C ARG A 36 15.75 -37.77 -7.23
N SER A 37 14.58 -37.26 -7.61
CA SER A 37 13.72 -37.78 -8.68
C SER A 37 13.31 -36.60 -9.59
N PRO A 38 12.84 -36.84 -10.83
CA PRO A 38 12.22 -35.81 -11.66
C PRO A 38 11.03 -35.09 -10.98
N ASP A 39 10.32 -35.80 -10.08
CA ASP A 39 9.17 -35.27 -9.34
C ASP A 39 9.56 -34.52 -8.05
N GLY A 40 10.85 -34.46 -7.72
CA GLY A 40 11.36 -33.79 -6.52
C GLY A 40 12.30 -34.65 -5.69
N VAL A 41 12.50 -34.26 -4.42
CA VAL A 41 13.31 -34.99 -3.46
C VAL A 41 12.39 -35.94 -2.68
N LEU A 42 12.74 -37.21 -2.71
CA LEU A 42 12.05 -38.30 -2.04
C LEU A 42 12.71 -38.56 -0.67
N LEU A 43 11.93 -38.49 0.40
CA LEU A 43 12.35 -38.90 1.75
C LEU A 43 11.79 -40.27 2.05
N SER A 44 12.65 -41.24 2.34
CA SER A 44 12.30 -42.62 2.67
C SER A 44 12.95 -43.01 3.98
N VAL A 45 12.31 -43.98 4.68
CA VAL A 45 12.86 -44.63 5.86
C VAL A 45 12.63 -46.14 5.75
N ARG A 46 13.21 -46.91 6.68
CA ARG A 46 12.91 -48.35 6.80
C ARG A 46 11.45 -48.58 7.18
N GLU A 47 10.89 -49.67 6.72
CA GLU A 47 9.47 -50.02 6.91
C GLU A 47 9.05 -50.06 8.40
N ASP A 48 9.94 -50.58 9.28
CA ASP A 48 9.74 -50.65 10.72
C ASP A 48 9.82 -49.28 11.44
N GLU A 49 10.32 -48.24 10.77
CA GLU A 49 10.50 -46.88 11.30
C GLU A 49 9.38 -45.92 10.88
N VAL A 50 8.49 -46.31 9.94
CA VAL A 50 7.50 -45.43 9.29
C VAL A 50 6.61 -44.68 10.30
N GLU A 51 6.02 -45.41 11.26
CA GLU A 51 5.11 -44.80 12.25
C GLU A 51 5.81 -43.77 13.14
N ARG A 52 7.03 -44.09 13.61
CA ARG A 52 7.84 -43.16 14.41
C ARG A 52 8.29 -41.95 13.61
N ALA A 53 8.67 -42.13 12.35
CA ALA A 53 9.07 -41.08 11.46
C ALA A 53 7.93 -40.09 11.18
N LEU A 54 6.74 -40.60 10.88
CA LEU A 54 5.55 -39.78 10.67
C LEU A 54 5.16 -38.98 11.92
N ALA A 55 5.19 -39.62 13.11
CA ALA A 55 4.91 -38.96 14.38
C ALA A 55 5.94 -37.82 14.67
N SER A 56 7.23 -38.11 14.45
CA SER A 56 8.31 -37.13 14.66
C SER A 56 8.21 -35.93 13.72
N LEU A 57 7.90 -36.16 12.43
CA LEU A 57 7.68 -35.08 11.46
C LEU A 57 6.43 -34.27 11.81
N ALA A 58 5.35 -34.90 12.23
CA ALA A 58 4.11 -34.23 12.64
C ALA A 58 4.34 -33.33 13.86
N ALA A 59 5.06 -33.79 14.87
CA ALA A 59 5.42 -33.01 16.05
C ALA A 59 6.30 -31.82 15.67
N TYR A 60 7.31 -32.03 14.84
CA TYR A 60 8.19 -30.97 14.34
C TYR A 60 7.40 -29.89 13.57
N GLU A 61 6.49 -30.29 12.67
CA GLU A 61 5.66 -29.35 11.89
C GLU A 61 4.67 -28.57 12.77
N GLN A 62 4.22 -29.18 13.88
CA GLN A 62 3.36 -28.52 14.87
C GLN A 62 4.13 -27.45 15.68
N GLU A 63 5.35 -27.77 16.08
CA GLU A 63 6.24 -26.85 16.82
C GLU A 63 6.85 -25.78 15.93
N ASN A 64 7.07 -26.09 14.65
CA ASN A 64 7.66 -25.21 13.64
C ASN A 64 6.68 -24.96 12.49
N PRO A 65 5.56 -24.28 12.74
CA PRO A 65 4.58 -24.00 11.69
C PRO A 65 5.26 -23.23 10.56
N ARG A 66 5.27 -23.83 9.36
CA ARG A 66 5.86 -23.20 8.18
C ARG A 66 5.28 -21.82 7.98
N LYS A 67 6.14 -20.83 8.03
CA LYS A 67 5.79 -19.51 7.49
C LYS A 67 5.63 -19.72 5.98
N VAL A 68 4.38 -19.87 5.53
CA VAL A 68 4.10 -19.82 4.10
C VAL A 68 4.77 -18.55 3.58
N ALA A 69 5.78 -18.72 2.71
CA ALA A 69 6.43 -17.59 2.10
C ALA A 69 5.32 -16.72 1.50
N GLU A 70 5.19 -15.50 2.00
CA GLU A 70 4.18 -14.57 1.52
C GLU A 70 4.49 -14.35 0.04
N ARG A 71 3.76 -15.05 -0.84
CA ARG A 71 3.80 -14.75 -2.27
C ARG A 71 3.45 -13.27 -2.37
N VAL A 72 4.45 -12.46 -2.68
CA VAL A 72 4.23 -11.07 -3.10
C VAL A 72 3.50 -11.20 -4.44
N GLU A 73 2.18 -11.11 -4.38
CA GLU A 73 1.37 -11.08 -5.59
C GLU A 73 1.84 -9.87 -6.41
N PRO A 74 2.21 -10.05 -7.68
CA PRO A 74 2.58 -8.92 -8.53
C PRO A 74 1.44 -7.91 -8.54
N MET A 75 1.79 -6.61 -8.50
CA MET A 75 0.78 -5.56 -8.57
C MET A 75 0.03 -5.68 -9.90
N GLU A 76 -1.31 -5.72 -9.85
CA GLU A 76 -2.14 -5.85 -11.03
C GLU A 76 -1.84 -4.73 -12.04
N THR A 77 -1.71 -5.07 -13.31
CA THR A 77 -1.43 -4.12 -14.40
C THR A 77 -2.43 -2.96 -14.42
N GLY A 78 -3.71 -3.21 -14.12
CA GLY A 78 -4.74 -2.17 -14.03
C GLY A 78 -4.47 -1.14 -12.95
N SER A 79 -3.94 -1.55 -11.79
CA SER A 79 -3.57 -0.64 -10.70
C SER A 79 -2.36 0.22 -11.07
N MET A 80 -1.36 -0.35 -11.75
CA MET A 80 -0.20 0.40 -12.23
C MET A 80 -0.58 1.41 -13.32
N LEU A 81 -1.44 1.04 -14.27
CA LEU A 81 -1.96 1.96 -15.28
C LEU A 81 -2.71 3.13 -14.65
N ALA A 82 -3.52 2.86 -13.63
CA ALA A 82 -4.26 3.91 -12.92
C ALA A 82 -3.30 4.86 -12.16
N GLY A 83 -2.29 4.34 -11.49
CA GLY A 83 -1.26 5.17 -10.86
C GLY A 83 -0.47 6.00 -11.87
N SER A 84 -0.15 5.43 -13.04
CA SER A 84 0.47 6.17 -14.14
C SER A 84 -0.43 7.30 -14.65
N ALA A 85 -1.73 7.05 -14.77
CA ALA A 85 -2.70 8.07 -15.19
C ALA A 85 -2.78 9.22 -14.18
N VAL A 86 -2.80 8.92 -12.87
CA VAL A 86 -2.77 9.96 -11.82
C VAL A 86 -1.47 10.76 -11.89
N ALA A 87 -0.33 10.11 -11.98
CA ALA A 87 0.96 10.79 -12.09
C ALA A 87 1.04 11.70 -13.33
N LEU A 88 0.59 11.19 -14.48
CA LEU A 88 0.55 11.95 -15.72
C LEU A 88 -0.42 13.13 -15.61
N MET A 89 -1.59 12.95 -14.99
CA MET A 89 -2.55 14.03 -14.74
C MET A 89 -1.91 15.16 -13.92
N LEU A 90 -1.17 14.84 -12.84
CA LEU A 90 -0.50 15.84 -12.02
C LEU A 90 0.56 16.62 -12.83
N LEU A 91 1.38 15.93 -13.63
CA LEU A 91 2.41 16.56 -14.47
C LEU A 91 1.79 17.41 -15.59
N LEU A 92 0.74 16.93 -16.25
CA LEU A 92 0.04 17.71 -17.28
C LEU A 92 -0.63 18.94 -16.67
N PHE A 93 -1.24 18.81 -15.48
CA PHE A 93 -1.86 19.94 -14.82
C PHE A 93 -0.82 20.97 -14.38
N PHE A 94 0.33 20.54 -13.86
CA PHE A 94 1.45 21.41 -13.57
C PHE A 94 1.91 22.15 -14.84
N PHE A 95 2.09 21.44 -15.96
CA PHE A 95 2.47 22.07 -17.22
C PHE A 95 1.44 23.13 -17.68
N VAL A 96 0.16 22.85 -17.53
CA VAL A 96 -0.92 23.81 -17.87
C VAL A 96 -0.85 25.06 -16.99
N THR A 97 -0.67 24.89 -15.69
CA THR A 97 -0.70 26.03 -14.73
C THR A 97 0.57 26.86 -14.72
N ASP A 98 1.72 26.27 -15.06
CA ASP A 98 3.02 26.92 -15.02
C ASP A 98 3.47 27.45 -16.40
N GLN A 99 3.28 26.66 -17.47
CA GLN A 99 3.85 26.97 -18.77
C GLN A 99 2.80 27.44 -19.80
N TRP A 100 1.61 26.83 -19.80
CA TRP A 100 0.65 27.07 -20.89
C TRP A 100 -0.32 28.21 -20.59
N LEU A 101 -0.86 28.27 -19.38
CA LEU A 101 -1.83 29.30 -18.96
C LEU A 101 -1.39 29.99 -17.65
N PRO A 102 -0.15 30.49 -17.55
CA PRO A 102 0.36 31.06 -16.31
C PRO A 102 -0.32 32.39 -15.94
N ALA A 103 -0.99 33.05 -16.91
CA ALA A 103 -1.73 34.28 -16.67
C ALA A 103 -3.02 34.09 -15.85
N LEU A 104 -3.53 32.86 -15.75
CA LEU A 104 -4.72 32.60 -14.95
C LEU A 104 -4.38 32.50 -13.45
N PRO A 105 -5.26 32.92 -12.55
CA PRO A 105 -4.99 33.00 -11.11
C PRO A 105 -5.14 31.64 -10.42
N TRP A 106 -4.48 30.59 -10.94
CA TRP A 106 -4.59 29.20 -10.45
C TRP A 106 -4.32 29.08 -8.95
N PHE A 107 -3.21 29.68 -8.49
CA PHE A 107 -2.80 29.61 -7.10
C PHE A 107 -3.69 30.44 -6.18
N ASP A 108 -4.07 31.66 -6.59
CA ASP A 108 -4.99 32.49 -5.82
C ASP A 108 -6.36 31.82 -5.64
N ARG A 109 -6.85 31.14 -6.68
CA ARG A 109 -8.16 30.50 -6.70
C ARG A 109 -8.16 29.09 -6.09
N GLY A 110 -7.07 28.32 -6.24
CA GLY A 110 -7.03 26.90 -5.95
C GLY A 110 -6.17 26.46 -4.80
N SER A 111 -5.25 27.28 -4.26
CA SER A 111 -4.42 26.90 -3.10
C SER A 111 -5.24 26.68 -1.85
N ALA A 112 -4.79 25.78 -0.97
CA ALA A 112 -5.36 25.54 0.35
C ALA A 112 -4.99 26.70 1.29
N ASP A 113 -5.66 27.82 1.13
CA ASP A 113 -5.61 28.96 2.03
C ASP A 113 -6.49 28.67 3.26
N ALA A 114 -5.85 28.53 4.42
CA ALA A 114 -6.52 28.15 5.65
C ALA A 114 -7.65 29.11 6.03
N GLN A 115 -7.43 30.44 5.87
CA GLN A 115 -8.46 31.42 6.20
C GLN A 115 -9.67 31.28 5.29
N ARG A 116 -9.47 31.16 3.97
CA ARG A 116 -10.55 31.02 2.99
C ARG A 116 -11.29 29.69 3.14
N ILE A 117 -10.58 28.60 3.46
CA ILE A 117 -11.21 27.31 3.77
C ILE A 117 -12.14 27.43 4.98
N LEU A 118 -11.69 28.08 6.05
CA LEU A 118 -12.49 28.30 7.26
C LEU A 118 -13.67 29.26 7.05
N GLN A 119 -13.62 30.08 6.01
CA GLN A 119 -14.72 30.95 5.55
C GLN A 119 -15.70 30.24 4.61
N GLY A 120 -15.44 28.96 4.25
CA GLY A 120 -16.35 28.14 3.45
C GLY A 120 -15.91 27.86 2.03
N GLU A 121 -14.73 28.33 1.56
CA GLU A 121 -14.18 28.01 0.24
C GLU A 121 -13.62 26.57 0.21
N LEU A 122 -14.47 25.58 0.48
CA LEU A 122 -14.07 24.19 0.67
C LEU A 122 -13.48 23.53 -0.57
N TRP A 123 -13.77 24.02 -1.79
CA TRP A 123 -13.16 23.50 -3.01
C TRP A 123 -11.63 23.58 -3.00
N ARG A 124 -11.05 24.53 -2.25
CA ARG A 124 -9.60 24.71 -2.09
C ARG A 124 -8.92 23.49 -1.51
N THR A 125 -9.61 22.74 -0.67
CA THR A 125 -9.07 21.52 -0.06
C THR A 125 -8.84 20.40 -1.09
N VAL A 126 -9.56 20.45 -2.21
CA VAL A 126 -9.45 19.53 -3.34
C VAL A 126 -8.51 20.08 -4.41
N THR A 127 -8.72 21.33 -4.84
CA THR A 127 -7.96 21.96 -5.94
C THR A 127 -6.47 22.08 -5.62
N ALA A 128 -6.12 22.36 -4.36
CA ALA A 128 -4.74 22.46 -3.90
C ALA A 128 -3.94 21.16 -4.12
N LEU A 129 -4.61 20.00 -4.12
CA LEU A 129 -3.96 18.70 -4.36
C LEU A 129 -3.44 18.56 -5.79
N THR A 130 -3.87 19.39 -6.73
CA THR A 130 -3.43 19.35 -8.13
C THR A 130 -2.40 20.44 -8.46
N LEU A 131 -2.24 21.44 -7.60
CA LEU A 131 -1.28 22.53 -7.79
C LEU A 131 0.10 22.17 -7.24
N HIS A 132 1.16 22.59 -7.93
CA HIS A 132 2.55 22.36 -7.52
C HIS A 132 3.38 23.60 -7.74
N ALA A 133 4.24 23.94 -6.77
CA ALA A 133 4.99 25.19 -6.75
C ALA A 133 6.15 25.22 -7.77
N ASP A 134 6.71 24.06 -8.11
CA ASP A 134 7.85 23.92 -9.03
C ASP A 134 7.93 22.50 -9.60
N VAL A 135 8.82 22.32 -10.60
CA VAL A 135 9.03 21.03 -11.29
C VAL A 135 9.43 19.92 -10.34
N ALA A 136 10.33 20.17 -9.38
CA ALA A 136 10.81 19.15 -8.45
C ALA A 136 9.66 18.69 -7.54
N HIS A 137 8.82 19.61 -7.08
CA HIS A 137 7.62 19.34 -6.30
C HIS A 137 6.60 18.53 -7.11
N ALA A 138 6.33 18.93 -8.36
CA ALA A 138 5.41 18.18 -9.24
C ALA A 138 5.90 16.75 -9.53
N LEU A 139 7.19 16.60 -9.86
CA LEU A 139 7.77 15.30 -10.20
C LEU A 139 7.82 14.35 -9.00
N SER A 140 8.25 14.84 -7.83
CA SER A 140 8.29 14.03 -6.61
C SER A 140 6.90 13.55 -6.20
N ASN A 141 5.88 14.42 -6.28
CA ASN A 141 4.50 14.05 -6.02
C ASN A 141 3.94 13.08 -7.07
N ALA A 142 4.27 13.24 -8.34
CA ALA A 142 3.83 12.34 -9.39
C ALA A 142 4.41 10.92 -9.19
N VAL A 143 5.70 10.81 -8.87
CA VAL A 143 6.35 9.51 -8.56
C VAL A 143 5.73 8.88 -7.32
N ALA A 144 5.54 9.64 -6.26
CA ALA A 144 4.93 9.16 -5.03
C ALA A 144 3.46 8.74 -5.24
N ALA A 145 2.69 9.54 -6.00
CA ALA A 145 1.32 9.21 -6.37
C ALA A 145 1.27 7.93 -7.20
N PHE A 146 2.13 7.75 -8.20
CA PHE A 146 2.23 6.51 -8.96
C PHE A 146 2.40 5.30 -8.03
N LEU A 147 3.37 5.34 -7.12
CA LEU A 147 3.69 4.22 -6.25
C LEU A 147 2.56 3.92 -5.26
N PHE A 148 2.15 4.92 -4.49
CA PHE A 148 1.23 4.72 -3.36
C PHE A 148 -0.23 4.60 -3.80
N PHE A 149 -0.66 5.33 -4.84
CA PHE A 149 -1.99 5.15 -5.41
C PHE A 149 -2.14 3.76 -6.04
N SER A 150 -1.14 3.29 -6.82
CA SER A 150 -1.16 1.94 -7.39
C SER A 150 -1.25 0.87 -6.30
N ALA A 151 -0.51 1.05 -5.20
CA ALA A 151 -0.53 0.12 -4.07
C ALA A 151 -1.88 0.10 -3.34
N VAL A 152 -2.53 1.26 -3.13
CA VAL A 152 -3.91 1.32 -2.60
C VAL A 152 -4.89 0.70 -3.57
N ALA A 153 -4.79 1.04 -4.86
CA ALA A 153 -5.67 0.54 -5.92
C ALA A 153 -5.61 -0.99 -6.05
N SER A 154 -4.44 -1.61 -5.90
CA SER A 154 -4.29 -3.07 -5.89
C SER A 154 -4.98 -3.73 -4.68
N MET A 155 -5.20 -2.97 -3.60
CA MET A 155 -5.85 -3.49 -2.39
C MET A 155 -7.37 -3.32 -2.42
N VAL A 156 -7.89 -2.21 -2.91
CA VAL A 156 -9.31 -1.86 -2.81
C VAL A 156 -10.01 -1.69 -4.17
N GLY A 157 -9.24 -1.67 -5.25
CA GLY A 157 -9.67 -1.37 -6.61
C GLY A 157 -9.49 0.11 -6.96
N VAL A 158 -9.39 0.41 -8.26
CA VAL A 158 -8.98 1.73 -8.78
C VAL A 158 -9.96 2.84 -8.41
N GLY A 159 -11.26 2.61 -8.62
CA GLY A 159 -12.27 3.65 -8.38
C GLY A 159 -12.41 3.99 -6.90
N LEU A 160 -12.46 2.97 -6.03
CA LEU A 160 -12.54 3.18 -4.59
C LEU A 160 -11.26 3.84 -4.05
N ALA A 161 -10.08 3.46 -4.57
CA ALA A 161 -8.82 4.13 -4.26
C ALA A 161 -8.88 5.63 -4.59
N GLY A 162 -9.43 6.00 -5.75
CA GLY A 162 -9.60 7.39 -6.16
C GLY A 162 -10.39 8.21 -5.14
N VAL A 163 -11.56 7.72 -4.72
CA VAL A 163 -12.37 8.39 -3.69
C VAL A 163 -11.63 8.47 -2.37
N LEU A 164 -11.04 7.36 -1.91
CA LEU A 164 -10.39 7.30 -0.59
C LEU A 164 -9.16 8.22 -0.51
N VAL A 165 -8.32 8.23 -1.55
CA VAL A 165 -7.12 9.10 -1.60
C VAL A 165 -7.54 10.57 -1.69
N LEU A 166 -8.58 10.89 -2.48
CA LEU A 166 -9.12 12.24 -2.55
C LEU A 166 -9.70 12.68 -1.19
N LEU A 167 -10.47 11.84 -0.51
CA LEU A 167 -10.99 12.12 0.83
C LEU A 167 -9.89 12.29 1.87
N ALA A 168 -8.82 11.50 1.78
CA ALA A 168 -7.69 11.63 2.70
C ALA A 168 -6.96 12.95 2.50
N GLY A 169 -6.72 13.37 1.26
CA GLY A 169 -6.13 14.66 0.93
C GLY A 169 -7.00 15.83 1.35
N THR A 170 -8.29 15.76 0.99
CA THR A 170 -9.29 16.79 1.37
C THR A 170 -9.42 16.93 2.88
N GLY A 171 -9.62 15.81 3.58
CA GLY A 171 -9.73 15.80 5.04
C GLY A 171 -8.44 16.26 5.73
N GLY A 172 -7.28 15.88 5.17
CA GLY A 172 -5.99 16.37 5.64
C GLY A 172 -5.83 17.87 5.49
N ASN A 173 -6.20 18.45 4.34
CA ASN A 173 -6.17 19.88 4.12
C ASN A 173 -7.16 20.64 5.01
N ILE A 174 -8.36 20.09 5.26
CA ILE A 174 -9.31 20.65 6.23
C ILE A 174 -8.70 20.66 7.63
N ALA A 175 -8.19 19.53 8.10
CA ALA A 175 -7.57 19.43 9.42
C ALA A 175 -6.38 20.38 9.56
N ASN A 176 -5.55 20.51 8.52
CA ASN A 176 -4.43 21.43 8.48
C ASN A 176 -4.88 22.90 8.59
N ALA A 177 -5.96 23.28 7.90
CA ALA A 177 -6.52 24.62 7.99
C ALA A 177 -6.99 24.95 9.41
N PHE A 178 -7.61 24.01 10.13
CA PHE A 178 -7.99 24.19 11.53
C PHE A 178 -6.79 24.28 12.48
N LEU A 179 -5.70 23.58 12.20
CA LEU A 179 -4.49 23.58 13.05
C LEU A 179 -3.72 24.89 12.95
N HIS A 180 -3.60 25.44 11.75
CA HIS A 180 -2.76 26.63 11.51
C HIS A 180 -3.54 27.93 11.60
N GLY A 181 -4.83 27.94 11.24
CA GLY A 181 -5.54 29.19 11.08
C GLY A 181 -4.92 30.04 9.96
N SER A 182 -4.93 31.38 10.12
CA SER A 182 -4.36 32.32 9.14
C SER A 182 -3.09 32.99 9.72
N PRO A 183 -2.08 33.34 8.89
CA PRO A 183 -1.99 33.09 7.44
C PRO A 183 -1.25 31.78 7.14
N HIS A 184 -1.90 30.85 6.45
CA HIS A 184 -1.25 29.61 6.01
C HIS A 184 -1.80 29.18 4.65
N VAL A 185 -0.91 28.90 3.69
CA VAL A 185 -1.26 28.47 2.32
C VAL A 185 -0.43 27.26 1.94
N ALA A 186 -1.09 26.20 1.49
CA ALA A 186 -0.45 24.96 1.05
C ALA A 186 -0.91 24.56 -0.37
N VAL A 187 -0.04 23.85 -1.10
CA VAL A 187 -0.31 23.22 -2.38
C VAL A 187 0.44 21.91 -2.49
N GLY A 188 -0.04 20.99 -3.31
CA GLY A 188 0.60 19.73 -3.63
C GLY A 188 -0.25 18.52 -3.32
N ALA A 189 -0.03 17.44 -4.09
CA ALA A 189 -0.67 16.14 -3.89
C ALA A 189 -0.18 15.42 -2.62
N SER A 190 0.85 15.92 -1.96
CA SER A 190 1.55 15.24 -0.87
C SER A 190 0.63 14.88 0.31
N THR A 191 -0.32 15.73 0.69
CA THR A 191 -1.32 15.42 1.72
C THR A 191 -2.11 14.15 1.38
N ALA A 192 -2.52 13.99 0.12
CA ALA A 192 -3.22 12.79 -0.36
C ALA A 192 -2.28 11.58 -0.46
N VAL A 193 -1.03 11.78 -0.86
CA VAL A 193 0.02 10.75 -0.90
C VAL A 193 0.28 10.20 0.51
N PHE A 194 0.45 11.07 1.51
CA PHE A 194 0.59 10.63 2.90
C PHE A 194 -0.68 9.93 3.41
N GLY A 195 -1.86 10.36 2.95
CA GLY A 195 -3.11 9.65 3.17
C GLY A 195 -3.10 8.23 2.60
N ALA A 196 -2.59 8.05 1.40
CA ALA A 196 -2.42 6.72 0.80
C ALA A 196 -1.46 5.84 1.62
N VAL A 197 -0.36 6.39 2.13
CA VAL A 197 0.57 5.68 3.03
C VAL A 197 -0.11 5.24 4.32
N GLY A 198 -0.92 6.12 4.95
CA GLY A 198 -1.70 5.80 6.14
C GLY A 198 -2.70 4.66 5.89
N MET A 199 -3.39 4.70 4.75
CA MET A 199 -4.30 3.61 4.32
C MET A 199 -3.56 2.28 4.14
N LEU A 200 -2.42 2.29 3.46
CA LEU A 200 -1.62 1.07 3.25
C LEU A 200 -1.17 0.47 4.59
N GLY A 201 -0.79 1.30 5.55
CA GLY A 201 -0.45 0.85 6.91
C GLY A 201 -1.59 0.13 7.59
N SER A 202 -2.76 0.75 7.63
CA SER A 202 -3.94 0.23 8.32
C SER A 202 -4.55 -0.99 7.61
N LEU A 203 -4.69 -0.96 6.28
CA LEU A 203 -5.15 -2.10 5.48
C LEU A 203 -4.18 -3.28 5.57
N GLY A 204 -2.87 -3.02 5.49
CA GLY A 204 -1.84 -4.03 5.66
C GLY A 204 -1.89 -4.69 7.04
N MET A 205 -2.06 -3.90 8.10
CA MET A 205 -2.20 -4.41 9.47
C MET A 205 -3.47 -5.28 9.63
N ALA A 206 -4.61 -4.83 9.10
CA ALA A 206 -5.86 -5.59 9.16
C ALA A 206 -5.75 -6.94 8.45
N ARG A 207 -5.13 -6.98 7.26
CA ARG A 207 -4.89 -8.24 6.53
C ARG A 207 -3.95 -9.18 7.31
N ARG A 208 -2.90 -8.65 7.95
CA ARG A 208 -1.92 -9.44 8.72
C ARG A 208 -2.50 -10.02 9.99
N ARG A 209 -3.33 -9.26 10.72
CA ARG A 209 -4.05 -9.78 11.91
C ARG A 209 -4.87 -11.02 11.56
N ARG A 210 -5.45 -11.06 10.35
CA ARG A 210 -6.21 -12.22 9.85
C ARG A 210 -5.36 -13.40 9.41
N ARG A 211 -4.07 -13.17 9.04
CA ARG A 211 -3.14 -14.19 8.51
C ARG A 211 -2.02 -14.60 9.46
N ALA A 212 -1.99 -14.08 10.70
CA ALA A 212 -0.95 -14.32 11.71
C ALA A 212 0.50 -14.08 11.21
N LEU A 213 0.71 -13.07 10.36
CA LEU A 213 2.00 -12.81 9.71
C LEU A 213 2.95 -11.93 10.56
N SER A 214 4.24 -11.91 10.20
CA SER A 214 5.34 -11.25 10.90
C SER A 214 5.10 -9.77 11.25
N ARG A 215 5.38 -9.38 12.51
CA ARG A 215 5.12 -8.03 13.05
C ARG A 215 6.03 -6.93 12.47
N TRP A 216 7.28 -7.23 12.10
CA TRP A 216 8.23 -6.19 11.68
C TRP A 216 7.84 -5.51 10.37
N ARG A 217 7.22 -6.25 9.43
CA ARG A 217 6.72 -5.67 8.17
C ARG A 217 5.53 -4.71 8.36
N ALA A 218 4.90 -4.70 9.54
CA ALA A 218 3.86 -3.73 9.87
C ALA A 218 4.40 -2.29 9.96
N TRP A 219 5.72 -2.15 10.20
CA TRP A 219 6.40 -0.85 10.27
C TRP A 219 6.83 -0.29 8.91
N LEU A 220 6.79 -1.10 7.84
CA LEU A 220 7.18 -0.66 6.49
C LEU A 220 6.42 0.59 6.01
N PRO A 221 5.09 0.71 6.18
CA PRO A 221 4.39 1.94 5.78
C PRO A 221 4.82 3.16 6.60
N LEU A 222 5.09 2.99 7.88
CA LEU A 222 5.60 4.08 8.71
C LEU A 222 7.03 4.46 8.29
N ALA A 223 7.89 3.49 8.03
CA ALA A 223 9.23 3.74 7.51
C ALA A 223 9.20 4.43 6.14
N ALA A 224 8.29 4.02 5.26
CA ALA A 224 8.05 4.68 3.98
C ALA A 224 7.55 6.12 4.15
N ALA A 225 6.65 6.37 5.10
CA ALA A 225 6.17 7.72 5.42
C ALA A 225 7.29 8.62 5.93
N LEU A 226 8.14 8.10 6.83
CA LEU A 226 9.29 8.84 7.36
C LEU A 226 10.37 9.09 6.29
N ALA A 227 10.65 8.10 5.43
CA ALA A 227 11.56 8.27 4.31
C ALA A 227 11.03 9.30 3.31
N LEU A 228 9.73 9.26 3.00
CA LEU A 228 9.06 10.22 2.15
C LEU A 228 9.10 11.63 2.76
N LEU A 229 8.84 11.74 4.06
CA LEU A 229 8.93 13.01 4.79
C LEU A 229 10.37 13.57 4.74
N GLY A 230 11.39 12.73 4.92
CA GLY A 230 12.79 13.13 4.77
C GLY A 230 13.14 13.54 3.35
N MET A 231 12.64 12.82 2.34
CA MET A 231 12.89 13.10 0.93
C MET A 231 12.17 14.37 0.45
N LEU A 232 10.90 14.57 0.84
CA LEU A 232 10.11 15.75 0.49
C LEU A 232 10.41 16.92 1.44
N GLY A 233 10.85 16.66 2.68
CA GLY A 233 11.14 17.66 3.70
C GLY A 233 12.52 18.31 3.58
N SER A 234 13.43 17.72 2.78
CA SER A 234 14.80 18.26 2.62
C SER A 234 14.90 19.41 1.60
N SER A 235 13.83 19.75 0.90
CA SER A 235 13.85 20.73 -0.18
C SER A 235 13.46 22.18 0.22
N GLY A 236 13.58 22.56 1.51
CA GLY A 236 13.52 23.97 1.94
C GLY A 236 12.22 24.40 2.64
N GLU A 237 12.06 25.69 2.87
CA GLU A 237 11.04 26.37 3.70
C GLU A 237 9.55 26.15 3.30
N ARG A 238 9.27 25.30 2.30
CA ARG A 238 7.93 25.15 1.70
C ARG A 238 7.24 23.82 2.04
N VAL A 239 7.81 22.99 2.92
CA VAL A 239 7.22 21.69 3.26
C VAL A 239 6.25 21.83 4.42
N ASP A 240 4.98 21.58 4.15
CA ASP A 240 3.93 21.56 5.18
C ASP A 240 3.86 20.18 5.86
N ILE A 241 4.70 19.99 6.88
CA ILE A 241 4.76 18.76 7.68
C ILE A 241 3.42 18.44 8.33
N TRP A 242 2.66 19.47 8.76
CA TRP A 242 1.37 19.28 9.40
C TRP A 242 0.31 18.79 8.42
N ALA A 243 0.29 19.31 7.18
CA ALA A 243 -0.58 18.77 6.14
C ALA A 243 -0.29 17.29 5.86
N HIS A 244 1.00 16.90 5.82
CA HIS A 244 1.40 15.50 5.64
C HIS A 244 0.92 14.62 6.80
N LEU A 245 1.10 15.07 8.04
CA LEU A 245 0.65 14.34 9.22
C LEU A 245 -0.88 14.22 9.25
N CYS A 246 -1.60 15.28 8.94
CA CYS A 246 -3.06 15.27 8.85
C CYS A 246 -3.54 14.29 7.77
N GLY A 247 -2.93 14.32 6.58
CA GLY A 247 -3.22 13.36 5.51
C GLY A 247 -2.99 11.92 5.94
N LEU A 248 -1.85 11.63 6.58
CA LEU A 248 -1.50 10.31 7.11
C LEU A 248 -2.54 9.82 8.13
N LEU A 249 -2.95 10.66 9.05
CA LEU A 249 -3.94 10.31 10.08
C LEU A 249 -5.32 10.04 9.48
N VAL A 250 -5.81 10.93 8.61
CA VAL A 250 -7.10 10.75 7.92
C VAL A 250 -7.09 9.48 7.08
N GLY A 251 -6.01 9.25 6.32
CA GLY A 251 -5.85 8.04 5.53
C GLY A 251 -5.81 6.76 6.38
N THR A 252 -5.14 6.81 7.54
CA THR A 252 -5.12 5.69 8.48
C THR A 252 -6.53 5.35 8.98
N VAL A 253 -7.31 6.35 9.34
CA VAL A 253 -8.71 6.17 9.79
C VAL A 253 -9.57 5.60 8.66
N LEU A 254 -9.48 6.15 7.45
CA LEU A 254 -10.21 5.65 6.29
C LEU A 254 -9.85 4.19 5.96
N GLY A 255 -8.56 3.85 6.02
CA GLY A 255 -8.11 2.48 5.79
C GLY A 255 -8.60 1.49 6.86
N MET A 256 -8.67 1.90 8.14
CA MET A 256 -9.28 1.09 9.20
C MET A 256 -10.79 0.88 8.97
N LEU A 257 -11.51 1.94 8.60
CA LEU A 257 -12.93 1.88 8.27
C LEU A 257 -13.20 0.90 7.12
N ILE A 258 -12.45 1.02 6.02
CA ILE A 258 -12.59 0.12 4.88
C ILE A 258 -12.26 -1.33 5.27
N ALA A 259 -11.21 -1.55 6.05
CA ALA A 259 -10.87 -2.89 6.53
C ALA A 259 -11.97 -3.52 7.40
N TRP A 260 -12.74 -2.69 8.10
CA TRP A 260 -13.87 -3.12 8.92
C TRP A 260 -15.14 -3.38 8.10
N VAL A 261 -15.52 -2.43 7.23
CA VAL A 261 -16.76 -2.47 6.43
C VAL A 261 -16.65 -3.44 5.25
N MET A 262 -15.48 -3.48 4.60
CA MET A 262 -15.23 -4.28 3.40
C MET A 262 -14.10 -5.29 3.62
N PRO A 263 -14.31 -6.34 4.43
CA PRO A 263 -13.27 -7.33 4.74
C PRO A 263 -12.79 -8.14 3.53
N ARG A 264 -13.56 -8.15 2.44
CA ARG A 264 -13.23 -8.80 1.17
C ARG A 264 -13.06 -7.74 0.10
N THR A 265 -11.86 -7.25 -0.06
CA THR A 265 -11.44 -6.34 -1.13
C THR A 265 -10.79 -7.12 -2.28
N PRO A 266 -10.85 -6.65 -3.54
CA PRO A 266 -11.42 -5.39 -4.01
C PRO A 266 -12.95 -5.38 -4.08
N ALA A 267 -13.53 -4.16 -4.11
CA ALA A 267 -14.97 -3.96 -4.28
C ALA A 267 -15.44 -4.37 -5.68
N ALA A 268 -16.73 -4.68 -5.81
CA ALA A 268 -17.34 -5.08 -7.08
C ALA A 268 -17.19 -4.00 -8.18
N LEU A 269 -17.12 -4.43 -9.44
CA LEU A 269 -16.87 -3.55 -10.59
C LEU A 269 -17.84 -2.33 -10.70
N PRO A 270 -19.14 -2.45 -10.45
CA PRO A 270 -20.03 -1.29 -10.46
C PRO A 270 -19.65 -0.23 -9.41
N ILE A 271 -19.22 -0.65 -8.22
CA ILE A 271 -18.75 0.26 -7.17
C ILE A 271 -17.49 0.99 -7.65
N GLN A 272 -16.59 0.29 -8.35
CA GLN A 272 -15.37 0.91 -8.88
C GLN A 272 -15.68 2.02 -9.88
N TRP A 273 -16.58 1.77 -10.82
CA TRP A 273 -17.00 2.77 -11.80
C TRP A 273 -17.68 3.96 -11.14
N THR A 274 -18.62 3.71 -10.22
CA THR A 274 -19.32 4.78 -9.49
C THR A 274 -18.34 5.64 -8.68
N CYS A 275 -17.41 5.02 -7.95
CA CYS A 275 -16.42 5.73 -7.17
C CYS A 275 -15.45 6.52 -8.06
N GLY A 276 -14.94 5.93 -9.14
CA GLY A 276 -14.02 6.59 -10.06
C GLY A 276 -14.65 7.82 -10.74
N THR A 277 -15.87 7.67 -11.23
CA THR A 277 -16.61 8.80 -11.83
C THR A 277 -16.93 9.89 -10.80
N ALA A 278 -17.29 9.51 -9.56
CA ALA A 278 -17.56 10.47 -8.48
C ALA A 278 -16.29 11.26 -8.11
N ALA A 279 -15.14 10.60 -7.95
CA ALA A 279 -13.88 11.28 -7.65
C ALA A 279 -13.49 12.29 -8.74
N SER A 280 -13.60 11.88 -10.01
CA SER A 280 -13.31 12.76 -11.16
C SER A 280 -14.30 13.93 -11.23
N ALA A 281 -15.58 13.68 -11.01
CA ALA A 281 -16.62 14.73 -11.02
C ALA A 281 -16.39 15.75 -9.89
N VAL A 282 -16.04 15.31 -8.69
CA VAL A 282 -15.72 16.20 -7.56
C VAL A 282 -14.52 17.08 -7.90
N LEU A 283 -13.45 16.52 -8.44
CA LEU A 283 -12.26 17.28 -8.81
C LEU A 283 -12.58 18.36 -9.86
N ILE A 284 -13.29 17.99 -10.92
CA ILE A 284 -13.70 18.94 -11.99
C ILE A 284 -14.64 20.02 -11.42
N TYR A 285 -15.62 19.61 -10.59
CA TYR A 285 -16.57 20.55 -10.00
C TYR A 285 -15.90 21.55 -9.06
N CYS A 286 -14.91 21.13 -8.27
CA CYS A 286 -14.16 22.01 -7.41
C CYS A 286 -13.39 23.08 -8.22
N TRP A 287 -12.80 22.72 -9.36
CA TRP A 287 -12.19 23.69 -10.26
C TRP A 287 -13.19 24.65 -10.92
N ILE A 288 -14.37 24.19 -11.27
CA ILE A 288 -15.45 25.05 -11.76
C ILE A 288 -15.84 26.07 -10.68
N LEU A 289 -15.97 25.64 -9.42
CA LEU A 289 -16.26 26.55 -8.30
C LEU A 289 -15.14 27.57 -8.06
N ALA A 290 -13.89 27.17 -8.19
CA ALA A 290 -12.74 28.04 -8.00
C ALA A 290 -12.70 29.22 -9.00
N PHE A 291 -13.26 29.05 -10.21
CA PHE A 291 -13.29 30.07 -11.25
C PHE A 291 -14.64 30.81 -11.37
N ARG A 292 -15.60 30.55 -10.51
CA ARG A 292 -16.81 31.35 -10.35
C ARG A 292 -16.57 32.54 -9.43
#